data_4c730b566eb959a03b475c1a74b66471
#
_entry.id   4c730b566eb959a03b475c1a74b66471
#
_cell.length_a   1.000
_cell.length_b   1.000
_cell.length_c   1.000
_cell.angle_alpha   90.00
_cell.angle_beta   90.00
_cell.angle_gamma   90.00
#
_symmetry.space_group_name_H-M   'P 1'
#
loop_
_entity.id
_entity.type
_entity.pdbx_description
1 polymer ?
#
loop_
_entity_poly.entity_id
_entity_poly.type
_entity_poly.pdbx_seq_one_letter_code
_entity_poly.pdbx_strand_id
1 'polypeptide(L)'
;MNGQTILLISDMRQVYLAEILTKKGMSVRCLDIRNSQTVEEQLLKLKKFLAGAAMLVLPIPVTKVPEQERLNEILNKNLANDTLVLGGCFTEEQRELLDRRGIRYLDFMDDEVVAQEN
;
A
#
# COMPACT_ATOMS: atom_id res chain seq x y z
N MET A 1 10.34 13.64 -11.50
CA MET A 1 10.20 12.82 -11.84
C MET A 1 9.40 11.98 -11.28
N ASN A 2 9.17 11.18 -11.76
CA ASN A 2 8.12 10.44 -11.46
C ASN A 2 8.50 9.29 -10.64
N GLY A 3 8.07 9.20 -9.48
CA GLY A 3 8.24 8.01 -8.66
C GLY A 3 7.39 6.88 -9.21
N GLN A 4 7.66 5.68 -8.72
CA GLN A 4 6.87 4.52 -9.07
C GLN A 4 5.67 4.38 -8.16
N THR A 5 4.63 3.74 -8.70
CA THR A 5 3.52 3.27 -7.88
C THR A 5 3.76 1.79 -7.60
N ILE A 6 3.75 1.42 -6.32
CA ILE A 6 3.92 0.03 -5.91
C ILE A 6 2.58 -0.50 -5.46
N LEU A 7 2.21 -1.66 -5.98
CA LEU A 7 0.89 -2.21 -5.75
C LEU A 7 1.01 -3.62 -5.20
N LEU A 8 0.45 -3.86 -4.02
CA LEU A 8 0.40 -5.21 -3.46
C LEU A 8 -0.88 -5.89 -3.94
N ILE A 9 -0.73 -7.02 -4.59
CA ILE A 9 -1.86 -7.72 -5.18
C ILE A 9 -2.34 -8.83 -4.26
N SER A 10 -3.54 -8.67 -3.73
CA SER A 10 -4.18 -9.70 -2.92
C SER A 10 -5.35 -10.36 -3.65
N ASP A 11 -5.89 -9.71 -4.67
CA ASP A 11 -6.96 -10.28 -5.48
C ASP A 11 -7.01 -9.54 -6.82
N MET A 12 -8.00 -9.87 -7.64
CA MET A 12 -8.08 -9.33 -9.00
C MET A 12 -8.33 -7.83 -9.04
N ARG A 13 -8.84 -7.25 -7.97
CA ARG A 13 -9.09 -5.81 -7.98
C ARG A 13 -7.80 -5.03 -8.18
N GLN A 14 -6.72 -5.46 -7.54
CA GLN A 14 -5.45 -4.78 -7.72
C GLN A 14 -4.87 -5.03 -9.10
N VAL A 15 -5.13 -6.20 -9.70
CA VAL A 15 -4.67 -6.47 -11.04
C VAL A 15 -5.32 -5.50 -12.02
N TYR A 16 -6.62 -5.32 -11.92
CA TYR A 16 -7.34 -4.38 -12.78
C TYR A 16 -6.85 -2.96 -12.57
N LEU A 17 -6.62 -2.58 -11.33
CA LEU A 17 -6.11 -1.25 -11.05
C LEU A 17 -4.73 -1.04 -11.68
N ALA A 18 -3.87 -2.05 -11.61
CA ALA A 18 -2.55 -1.96 -12.22
C ALA A 18 -2.67 -1.74 -13.73
N GLU A 19 -3.60 -2.43 -14.36
CA GLU A 19 -3.81 -2.25 -15.80
C GLU A 19 -4.26 -0.85 -16.14
N ILE A 20 -5.20 -0.32 -15.36
CA ILE A 20 -5.70 1.02 -15.59
C ILE A 20 -4.59 2.06 -15.42
N LEU A 21 -3.82 1.94 -14.35
CA LEU A 21 -2.75 2.89 -14.09
C LEU A 21 -1.67 2.83 -15.16
N THR A 22 -1.34 1.63 -15.63
CA THR A 22 -0.35 1.46 -16.68
C THR A 22 -0.84 2.11 -17.98
N LYS A 23 -2.12 1.96 -18.31
CA LYS A 23 -2.68 2.56 -19.50
C LYS A 23 -2.66 4.08 -19.43
N LYS A 24 -2.68 4.63 -18.23
CA LYS A 24 -2.60 6.07 -18.05
C LYS A 24 -1.17 6.60 -18.06
N GLY A 25 -0.21 5.73 -18.33
CA GLY A 25 1.18 6.14 -18.45
C GLY A 25 1.95 6.12 -17.15
N MET A 26 1.39 5.56 -16.09
CA MET A 26 2.08 5.52 -14.81
C MET A 26 3.00 4.32 -14.74
N SER A 27 4.11 4.49 -14.04
CA SER A 27 5.04 3.40 -13.81
C SER A 27 4.56 2.60 -12.60
N VAL A 28 4.17 1.37 -12.83
CA VAL A 28 3.57 0.53 -11.79
C VAL A 28 4.42 -0.72 -11.58
N ARG A 29 4.69 -1.04 -10.34
CA ARG A 29 5.38 -2.28 -9.97
C ARG A 29 4.43 -3.09 -9.10
N CYS A 30 4.14 -4.30 -9.53
CA CYS A 30 3.21 -5.17 -8.83
C CYS A 30 3.96 -6.20 -8.00
N LEU A 31 3.54 -6.36 -6.76
CA LEU A 31 4.07 -7.39 -5.87
C LEU A 31 2.91 -8.30 -5.49
N ASP A 32 2.92 -9.52 -6.00
CA ASP A 32 1.81 -10.45 -5.82
C ASP A 32 1.97 -11.20 -4.50
N ILE A 33 1.06 -10.99 -3.58
CA ILE A 33 1.11 -11.61 -2.26
C ILE A 33 0.04 -12.69 -2.10
N ARG A 34 -0.54 -13.17 -3.21
CA ARG A 34 -1.56 -14.21 -3.12
C ARG A 34 -0.99 -15.58 -2.79
N ASN A 35 0.27 -15.81 -3.11
CA ASN A 35 0.92 -17.09 -2.85
C ASN A 35 1.67 -17.01 -1.53
N SER A 36 1.21 -17.77 -0.54
CA SER A 36 1.80 -17.71 0.80
C SER A 36 3.27 -18.12 0.83
N GLN A 37 3.72 -18.90 -0.15
CA GLN A 37 5.10 -19.34 -0.17
C GLN A 37 6.06 -18.22 -0.59
N THR A 38 5.57 -17.21 -1.28
CA THR A 38 6.41 -16.13 -1.78
C THR A 38 6.17 -14.80 -1.08
N VAL A 39 5.28 -14.74 -0.10
CA VAL A 39 4.94 -13.48 0.56
C VAL A 39 6.16 -12.80 1.15
N GLU A 40 7.00 -13.56 1.85
CA GLU A 40 8.16 -12.96 2.48
C GLU A 40 9.09 -12.35 1.46
N GLU A 41 9.28 -13.03 0.34
CA GLU A 41 10.11 -12.52 -0.73
C GLU A 41 9.51 -11.22 -1.30
N GLN A 42 8.20 -11.19 -1.46
CA GLN A 42 7.54 -9.99 -1.97
C GLN A 42 7.66 -8.82 -0.99
N LEU A 43 7.59 -9.09 0.30
CA LEU A 43 7.75 -8.04 1.29
C LEU A 43 9.19 -7.51 1.32
N LEU A 44 10.17 -8.37 1.07
CA LEU A 44 11.54 -7.90 0.94
C LEU A 44 11.71 -6.99 -0.28
N LYS A 45 11.04 -7.32 -1.37
CA LYS A 45 11.05 -6.46 -2.55
C LYS A 45 10.36 -5.13 -2.25
N LEU A 46 9.28 -5.16 -1.50
CA LEU A 46 8.59 -3.94 -1.10
C LEU A 46 9.54 -3.03 -0.34
N LYS A 47 10.26 -3.60 0.62
CA LYS A 47 11.21 -2.85 1.40
C LYS A 47 12.24 -2.15 0.50
N LYS A 48 12.72 -2.87 -0.51
CA LYS A 48 13.73 -2.35 -1.40
C LYS A 48 13.19 -1.23 -2.29
N PHE A 49 11.95 -1.37 -2.78
CA PHE A 49 11.42 -0.43 -3.76
C PHE A 49 10.76 0.79 -3.15
N LEU A 50 10.47 0.78 -1.85
CA LEU A 50 9.78 1.91 -1.23
C LEU A 50 10.59 3.20 -1.26
N ALA A 51 11.91 3.10 -1.33
CA ALA A 51 12.75 4.29 -1.30
C ALA A 51 12.45 5.25 -2.44
N GLY A 52 12.02 4.76 -3.58
CA GLY A 52 11.72 5.62 -4.71
C GLY A 52 10.25 5.68 -5.08
N ALA A 53 9.38 5.25 -4.19
CA ALA A 53 7.96 5.16 -4.52
C ALA A 53 7.25 6.47 -4.29
N ALA A 54 6.44 6.88 -5.28
CA ALA A 54 5.57 8.04 -5.13
C ALA A 54 4.25 7.61 -4.46
N MET A 55 3.84 6.39 -4.66
CA MET A 55 2.57 5.89 -4.15
C MET A 55 2.68 4.42 -3.81
N LEU A 56 2.04 4.03 -2.73
CA LEU A 56 1.94 2.63 -2.32
C LEU A 56 0.46 2.28 -2.21
N VAL A 57 0.03 1.27 -2.95
CA VAL A 57 -1.36 0.83 -2.91
C VAL A 57 -1.42 -0.51 -2.19
N LEU A 58 -2.14 -0.52 -1.09
CA LEU A 58 -2.33 -1.72 -0.25
C LEU A 58 -3.72 -2.29 -0.49
N PRO A 59 -3.94 -3.55 -0.13
CA PRO A 59 -5.27 -4.16 -0.29
C PRO A 59 -6.32 -3.50 0.58
N ILE A 60 -7.57 -3.77 0.28
CA ILE A 60 -8.72 -3.38 1.06
C ILE A 60 -9.44 -4.66 1.48
N PRO A 61 -9.41 -5.02 2.74
CA PRO A 61 -8.71 -4.36 3.85
C PRO A 61 -7.20 -4.63 3.84
N VAL A 62 -6.46 -3.73 4.45
CA VAL A 62 -5.00 -3.87 4.53
C VAL A 62 -4.61 -5.16 5.24
N THR A 63 -5.48 -5.64 6.11
CA THR A 63 -5.22 -6.89 6.85
C THR A 63 -5.15 -8.12 5.94
N LYS A 64 -5.47 -7.99 4.67
CA LYS A 64 -5.27 -9.08 3.72
C LYS A 64 -3.79 -9.36 3.46
N VAL A 65 -2.92 -8.43 3.81
CA VAL A 65 -1.48 -8.67 3.68
C VAL A 65 -1.07 -9.61 4.80
N PRO A 66 -0.52 -10.79 4.47
CA PRO A 66 0.00 -11.67 5.52
C PRO A 66 1.19 -11.00 6.19
N GLU A 67 1.58 -11.47 7.37
CA GLU A 67 2.73 -10.92 8.07
C GLU A 67 2.53 -9.44 8.37
N GLN A 68 1.43 -9.11 9.02
CA GLN A 68 1.12 -7.71 9.35
C GLN A 68 2.22 -7.02 10.15
N GLU A 69 2.86 -7.74 11.05
CA GLU A 69 3.95 -7.14 11.83
C GLU A 69 5.11 -6.75 10.95
N ARG A 70 5.44 -7.60 9.98
CA ARG A 70 6.51 -7.30 9.05
C ARG A 70 6.13 -6.10 8.17
N LEU A 71 4.89 -6.06 7.71
CA LEU A 71 4.42 -4.93 6.93
C LEU A 71 4.54 -3.63 7.72
N ASN A 72 4.09 -3.65 8.96
CA ASN A 72 4.14 -2.45 9.79
C ASN A 72 5.57 -1.98 10.01
N GLU A 73 6.50 -2.92 10.19
CA GLU A 73 7.90 -2.57 10.34
C GLU A 73 8.45 -1.92 9.08
N ILE A 74 8.10 -2.46 7.93
CA ILE A 74 8.54 -1.90 6.66
C ILE A 74 7.98 -0.51 6.47
N LEU A 75 6.70 -0.31 6.75
CA LEU A 75 6.07 1.00 6.64
C LEU A 75 6.74 1.99 7.56
N ASN A 76 7.06 1.57 8.77
CA ASN A 76 7.66 2.47 9.73
C ASN A 76 9.09 2.85 9.37
N LYS A 77 9.85 1.93 8.80
CA LYS A 77 11.27 2.15 8.57
C LYS A 77 11.65 2.55 7.16
N ASN A 78 10.89 2.11 6.18
CA ASN A 78 11.32 2.25 4.80
C ASN A 78 10.46 3.17 3.95
N LEU A 79 9.31 3.56 4.44
CA LEU A 79 8.42 4.41 3.67
C LEU A 79 8.94 5.84 3.64
N ALA A 80 9.00 6.43 2.47
CA ALA A 80 9.45 7.82 2.32
C ALA A 80 8.32 8.77 2.76
N ASN A 81 8.70 9.92 3.31
CA ASN A 81 7.71 10.85 3.84
C ASN A 81 6.79 11.45 2.79
N ASP A 82 7.22 11.46 1.54
CA ASP A 82 6.40 12.01 0.47
C ASP A 82 5.63 10.95 -0.32
N THR A 83 5.67 9.71 0.13
CA THR A 83 4.90 8.64 -0.51
C THR A 83 3.45 8.72 -0.04
N LEU A 84 2.52 8.66 -0.99
CA LEU A 84 1.10 8.59 -0.66
C LEU A 84 0.70 7.13 -0.51
N VAL A 85 0.05 6.79 0.59
CA VAL A 85 -0.37 5.42 0.86
C VAL A 85 -1.88 5.29 0.68
N LEU A 86 -2.31 4.33 -0.11
CA LEU A 86 -3.72 4.07 -0.34
C LEU A 86 -4.06 2.67 0.15
N GLY A 87 -5.22 2.54 0.78
CA GLY A 87 -5.67 1.23 1.25
C GLY A 87 -7.03 1.34 1.90
N GLY A 88 -7.39 0.36 2.69
CA GLY A 88 -8.66 0.41 3.40
C GLY A 88 -8.61 -0.40 4.67
N CYS A 89 -9.35 0.04 5.67
CA CYS A 89 -9.38 -0.62 6.98
C CYS A 89 -8.00 -0.71 7.60
N PHE A 90 -7.27 0.40 7.60
CA PHE A 90 -5.98 0.43 8.30
C PHE A 90 -6.21 0.16 9.78
N THR A 91 -5.31 -0.62 10.38
CA THR A 91 -5.38 -0.86 11.81
C THR A 91 -5.00 0.41 12.57
N GLU A 92 -5.37 0.45 13.83
CA GLU A 92 -5.02 1.60 14.66
C GLU A 92 -3.50 1.78 14.73
N GLU A 93 -2.77 0.69 14.82
CA GLU A 93 -1.31 0.75 14.85
C GLU A 93 -0.77 1.36 13.57
N GLN A 94 -1.35 1.00 12.41
CA GLN A 94 -0.91 1.55 11.15
C GLN A 94 -1.21 3.03 11.04
N ARG A 95 -2.39 3.45 11.49
CA ARG A 95 -2.75 4.86 11.48
C ARG A 95 -1.81 5.66 12.37
N GLU A 96 -1.49 5.14 13.53
CA GLU A 96 -0.60 5.83 14.44
C GLU A 96 0.81 5.98 13.86
N LEU A 97 1.32 4.93 13.24
CA LEU A 97 2.67 5.03 12.70
C LEU A 97 2.72 5.96 11.49
N LEU A 98 1.69 5.98 10.66
CA LEU A 98 1.66 6.89 9.51
C LEU A 98 1.54 8.33 9.97
N ASP A 99 0.69 8.58 10.95
CA ASP A 99 0.53 9.93 11.50
C ASP A 99 1.81 10.41 12.16
N ARG A 100 2.45 9.54 12.93
CA ARG A 100 3.70 9.90 13.61
C ARG A 100 4.80 10.23 12.62
N ARG A 101 4.81 9.55 11.47
CA ARG A 101 5.80 9.80 10.45
C ARG A 101 5.43 10.93 9.50
N GLY A 102 4.24 11.50 9.66
CA GLY A 102 3.79 12.57 8.79
C GLY A 102 3.50 12.13 7.37
N ILE A 103 3.14 10.86 7.19
CA ILE A 103 2.87 10.30 5.88
C ILE A 103 1.39 10.43 5.57
N ARG A 104 1.08 10.91 4.35
CA ARG A 104 -0.31 11.04 3.93
C ARG A 104 -0.83 9.68 3.50
N TYR A 105 -2.06 9.38 3.89
CA TYR A 105 -2.70 8.15 3.47
C TYR A 105 -4.20 8.37 3.31
N LEU A 106 -4.81 7.55 2.47
CA LEU A 106 -6.25 7.53 2.28
C LEU A 106 -6.76 6.14 2.64
N ASP A 107 -7.76 6.11 3.50
CA ASP A 107 -8.43 4.86 3.87
C ASP A 107 -9.80 4.88 3.22
N PHE A 108 -9.99 4.07 2.19
CA PHE A 108 -11.22 4.09 1.43
C PHE A 108 -12.44 3.69 2.24
N MET A 109 -12.24 2.93 3.30
CA MET A 109 -13.36 2.57 4.17
C MET A 109 -13.72 3.73 5.09
N ASP A 110 -12.72 4.52 5.51
CA ASP A 110 -13.01 5.70 6.29
C ASP A 110 -13.76 6.73 5.48
N ASP A 111 -13.42 6.85 4.20
CA ASP A 111 -14.13 7.77 3.33
C ASP A 111 -15.60 7.46 3.30
N GLU A 112 -15.93 6.19 3.34
CA GLU A 112 -17.32 5.79 3.37
C GLU A 112 -17.99 6.27 4.63
N VAL A 113 -17.31 6.17 5.75
CA VAL A 113 -17.84 6.65 7.01
C VAL A 113 -18.01 8.16 6.96
N VAL A 114 -17.03 8.86 6.44
CA VAL A 114 -17.12 10.31 6.34
C VAL A 114 -18.28 10.72 5.45
N ALA A 115 -18.47 10.01 4.35
CA ALA A 115 -19.57 10.32 3.45
C ALA A 115 -20.90 10.16 4.16
N GLN A 116 -21.00 9.22 5.06
CA GLN A 116 -22.25 9.00 5.78
C GLN A 116 -22.56 10.13 6.73
N GLU A 117 -21.58 10.83 7.17
CA GLU A 117 -21.79 11.93 8.08
C GLU A 117 -22.26 13.19 7.38
N ASN A 118 -22.16 13.21 6.11
CA ASN A 118 -22.62 14.33 5.33
C ASN A 118 -24.09 14.20 5.00
#